data_9cdf257ab7a97ca59942317de2c6be43
#
_entry.id   9cdf257ab7a97ca59942317de2c6be43
#
_cell.length_a   1.000
_cell.length_b   1.000
_cell.length_c   1.000
_cell.angle_alpha   90.00
_cell.angle_beta   90.00
_cell.angle_gamma   90.00
#
_symmetry.space_group_name_H-M   'P 1'
#
loop_
_entity.id
_entity.type
_entity.pdbx_description
1 polymer ?
#
loop_
_entity_poly.entity_id
_entity_poly.type
_entity_poly.pdbx_seq_one_letter_code
_entity_poly.pdbx_strand_id
1 'polypeptide(L)'
;MNRNKLKEGGNIELSLSYRPPFDLEAMLGFLAYRAIPGVEAVTAHSYARTFRLEGLAGHFQAFFEPRSHNIRVYVSYGETRHLGRIIERIRALFDVRADSAQIDEFLVQDSQLAPMVRRFPGLRVPGCWSGFELAVRAILGQQVTVKAASTLVSRVAERYGEAYEGDVEGLNYTFPEPARLVVADLDGMGIVGVRIAAIRAVAEQLERGELDIGGGMDTETFVPAIRKIKGVGEWTAQYIAMRALSDPNAFP
;
A
#
# COMPACT_ATOMS: atom_id res chain seq x y z
N MET A 1 2.17 -26.00 9.36
CA MET A 1 3.38 -25.56 10.11
C MET A 1 4.50 -25.34 9.08
N ASN A 2 4.60 -24.13 8.51
CA ASN A 2 5.60 -23.85 7.49
C ASN A 2 6.92 -23.46 8.17
N ARG A 3 7.96 -24.21 7.89
CA ARG A 3 9.33 -23.94 8.38
C ARG A 3 9.87 -22.72 7.63
N ASN A 4 10.04 -21.60 8.33
CA ASN A 4 10.84 -20.48 7.85
C ASN A 4 12.29 -20.94 7.69
N LYS A 5 12.82 -20.89 6.46
CA LYS A 5 14.23 -21.10 6.21
C LYS A 5 14.93 -19.74 6.30
N LEU A 6 15.76 -19.55 7.32
CA LEU A 6 16.74 -18.47 7.37
C LEU A 6 17.85 -18.78 6.37
N LYS A 7 18.07 -17.90 5.39
CA LYS A 7 19.29 -17.91 4.55
C LYS A 7 20.31 -16.95 5.19
N GLU A 8 21.58 -17.28 5.09
CA GLU A 8 22.66 -16.42 5.54
C GLU A 8 22.54 -15.04 4.89
N GLY A 9 22.47 -13.99 5.71
CA GLY A 9 22.30 -12.61 5.28
C GLY A 9 20.98 -11.94 5.67
N GLY A 10 20.15 -12.52 6.57
CA GLY A 10 18.90 -11.90 7.06
C GLY A 10 17.70 -12.04 6.13
N ASN A 11 17.81 -12.80 5.03
CA ASN A 11 16.69 -13.04 4.11
C ASN A 11 15.80 -14.18 4.61
N ILE A 12 14.52 -13.89 4.78
CA ILE A 12 13.50 -14.82 5.26
C ILE A 12 12.61 -15.21 4.09
N GLU A 13 12.49 -16.49 3.82
CA GLU A 13 11.52 -17.03 2.86
C GLU A 13 10.28 -17.51 3.58
N LEU A 14 9.10 -17.13 3.08
CA LEU A 14 7.81 -17.57 3.60
C LEU A 14 6.80 -17.74 2.46
N SER A 15 5.73 -18.47 2.74
CA SER A 15 4.63 -18.71 1.80
C SER A 15 3.33 -18.22 2.41
N LEU A 16 2.59 -17.40 1.67
CA LEU A 16 1.28 -16.87 2.04
C LEU A 16 0.24 -17.52 1.14
N SER A 17 -0.62 -18.36 1.71
CA SER A 17 -1.74 -18.92 0.97
C SER A 17 -2.88 -17.91 0.84
N TYR A 18 -3.60 -17.96 -0.27
CA TYR A 18 -4.84 -17.23 -0.49
C TYR A 18 -5.96 -18.16 -0.95
N ARG A 19 -7.21 -17.72 -0.78
CA ARG A 19 -8.37 -18.44 -1.30
C ARG A 19 -8.59 -18.08 -2.77
N PRO A 20 -8.72 -19.06 -3.67
CA PRO A 20 -9.08 -18.79 -5.05
C PRO A 20 -10.60 -18.43 -5.17
N PRO A 21 -10.99 -17.74 -6.25
CA PRO A 21 -10.16 -17.20 -7.32
C PRO A 21 -9.36 -15.96 -6.88
N PHE A 22 -8.33 -15.60 -7.67
CA PHE A 22 -7.54 -14.38 -7.49
C PHE A 22 -7.21 -13.80 -8.86
N ASP A 23 -7.76 -12.64 -9.18
CA ASP A 23 -7.43 -11.91 -10.41
C ASP A 23 -6.05 -11.26 -10.25
N LEU A 24 -5.02 -12.03 -10.56
CA LEU A 24 -3.62 -11.60 -10.45
C LEU A 24 -3.27 -10.50 -11.45
N GLU A 25 -3.83 -10.56 -12.65
CA GLU A 25 -3.56 -9.57 -13.70
C GLU A 25 -4.08 -8.18 -13.27
N ALA A 26 -5.31 -8.13 -12.76
CA ALA A 26 -5.89 -6.89 -12.25
C ALA A 26 -5.10 -6.36 -11.04
N MET A 27 -4.69 -7.22 -10.10
CA MET A 27 -3.90 -6.84 -8.93
C MET A 27 -2.55 -6.24 -9.32
N LEU A 28 -1.76 -6.97 -10.10
CA LEU A 28 -0.43 -6.50 -10.52
C LEU A 28 -0.52 -5.32 -11.48
N GLY A 29 -1.51 -5.30 -12.37
CA GLY A 29 -1.78 -4.16 -13.25
C GLY A 29 -2.10 -2.88 -12.48
N PHE A 30 -2.91 -2.97 -11.43
CA PHE A 30 -3.21 -1.85 -10.53
C PHE A 30 -1.96 -1.33 -9.82
N LEU A 31 -1.13 -2.23 -9.28
CA LEU A 31 0.10 -1.89 -8.57
C LEU A 31 1.14 -1.30 -9.53
N ALA A 32 1.33 -1.90 -10.71
CA ALA A 32 2.26 -1.42 -11.73
C ALA A 32 1.93 -0.01 -12.21
N TYR A 33 0.63 0.27 -12.48
CA TYR A 33 0.19 1.58 -12.95
C TYR A 33 0.41 2.70 -11.92
N ARG A 34 0.59 2.35 -10.66
CA ARG A 34 0.77 3.28 -9.53
C ARG A 34 2.13 3.16 -8.86
N ALA A 35 2.99 2.29 -9.34
CA ALA A 35 4.30 2.06 -8.73
C ALA A 35 5.12 3.35 -8.63
N ILE A 36 5.83 3.51 -7.52
CA ILE A 36 6.81 4.58 -7.32
C ILE A 36 8.17 4.03 -7.76
N PRO A 37 8.75 4.50 -8.87
CA PRO A 37 10.10 4.13 -9.27
C PRO A 37 11.10 4.33 -8.12
N GLY A 38 11.97 3.36 -7.92
CA GLY A 38 12.95 3.37 -6.81
C GLY A 38 12.41 2.83 -5.48
N VAL A 39 11.09 2.79 -5.28
CA VAL A 39 10.44 2.24 -4.07
C VAL A 39 9.74 0.92 -4.40
N GLU A 40 9.17 0.82 -5.58
CA GLU A 40 8.38 -0.34 -6.02
C GLU A 40 8.84 -0.84 -7.38
N ALA A 41 8.89 -2.14 -7.55
CA ALA A 41 9.15 -2.82 -8.81
C ALA A 41 8.08 -3.88 -9.05
N VAL A 42 7.45 -3.86 -10.22
CA VAL A 42 6.33 -4.75 -10.55
C VAL A 42 6.59 -5.42 -11.90
N THR A 43 6.38 -6.74 -11.95
CA THR A 43 6.44 -7.53 -13.18
C THR A 43 5.09 -8.23 -13.40
N ALA A 44 4.98 -9.02 -14.47
CA ALA A 44 3.79 -9.82 -14.73
C ALA A 44 3.49 -10.88 -13.64
N HIS A 45 4.46 -11.24 -12.81
CA HIS A 45 4.33 -12.33 -11.83
C HIS A 45 4.86 -11.98 -10.44
N SER A 46 5.35 -10.78 -10.25
CA SER A 46 5.96 -10.39 -8.97
C SER A 46 5.74 -8.91 -8.64
N TYR A 47 5.84 -8.64 -7.36
CA TYR A 47 5.88 -7.30 -6.79
C TYR A 47 7.01 -7.22 -5.78
N ALA A 48 7.79 -6.17 -5.81
CA ALA A 48 8.81 -5.89 -4.82
C ALA A 48 8.71 -4.45 -4.35
N ARG A 49 9.10 -4.21 -3.10
CA ARG A 49 9.20 -2.85 -2.56
C ARG A 49 10.16 -2.74 -1.40
N THR A 50 10.71 -1.55 -1.25
CA THR A 50 11.39 -1.12 -0.03
C THR A 50 10.38 -0.71 1.04
N PHE A 51 10.82 -0.73 2.28
CA PHE A 51 10.07 -0.20 3.40
C PHE A 51 10.98 0.26 4.55
N ARG A 52 10.42 1.07 5.45
CA ARG A 52 10.98 1.30 6.79
C ARG A 52 10.02 0.76 7.85
N LEU A 53 10.60 0.20 8.89
CA LEU A 53 9.88 -0.26 10.06
C LEU A 53 10.79 -0.13 11.27
N GLU A 54 10.34 0.56 12.33
CA GLU A 54 11.12 0.80 13.55
C GLU A 54 12.55 1.33 13.27
N GLY A 55 12.62 2.32 12.37
CA GLY A 55 13.88 2.98 12.01
C GLY A 55 14.81 2.21 11.09
N LEU A 56 14.51 0.94 10.75
CA LEU A 56 15.33 0.11 9.86
C LEU A 56 14.70 0.01 8.47
N ALA A 57 15.54 0.12 7.46
CA ALA A 57 15.14 -0.13 6.08
C ALA A 57 15.20 -1.62 5.74
N GLY A 58 14.33 -2.03 4.86
CA GLY A 58 14.27 -3.38 4.31
C GLY A 58 13.54 -3.40 2.98
N HIS A 59 13.45 -4.58 2.39
CA HIS A 59 12.59 -4.82 1.23
C HIS A 59 11.93 -6.19 1.32
N PHE A 60 10.89 -6.37 0.53
CA PHE A 60 10.38 -7.69 0.24
C PHE A 60 10.12 -7.86 -1.25
N GLN A 61 10.16 -9.13 -1.70
CA GLN A 61 9.73 -9.57 -3.02
C GLN A 61 8.63 -10.61 -2.85
N ALA A 62 7.55 -10.47 -3.60
CA ALA A 62 6.42 -11.39 -3.61
C ALA A 62 6.27 -11.98 -5.01
N PHE A 63 6.38 -13.30 -5.13
CA PHE A 63 6.21 -14.06 -6.37
C PHE A 63 4.90 -14.85 -6.29
N PHE A 64 4.02 -14.62 -7.24
CA PHE A 64 2.72 -15.26 -7.26
C PHE A 64 2.80 -16.62 -7.95
N GLU A 65 2.28 -17.63 -7.28
CA GLU A 65 2.22 -19.03 -7.75
C GLU A 65 0.76 -19.49 -7.89
N PRO A 66 0.06 -19.14 -9.00
CA PRO A 66 -1.38 -19.37 -9.13
C PRO A 66 -1.77 -20.85 -9.03
N ARG A 67 -0.90 -21.77 -9.49
CA ARG A 67 -1.19 -23.21 -9.46
C ARG A 67 -1.24 -23.79 -8.05
N SER A 68 -0.51 -23.20 -7.12
CA SER A 68 -0.48 -23.63 -5.71
C SER A 68 -1.31 -22.74 -4.79
N HIS A 69 -1.95 -21.70 -5.33
CA HIS A 69 -2.67 -20.64 -4.59
C HIS A 69 -1.84 -20.03 -3.47
N ASN A 70 -0.56 -19.76 -3.77
CA ASN A 70 0.40 -19.21 -2.83
C ASN A 70 1.12 -17.99 -3.42
N ILE A 71 1.60 -17.16 -2.50
CA ILE A 71 2.55 -16.08 -2.77
C ILE A 71 3.81 -16.43 -2.01
N ARG A 72 4.91 -16.66 -2.73
CA ARG A 72 6.23 -16.85 -2.13
C ARG A 72 6.83 -15.50 -1.87
N VAL A 73 7.20 -15.24 -0.62
CA VAL A 73 7.71 -13.93 -0.20
C VAL A 73 9.12 -14.09 0.35
N TYR A 74 10.01 -13.26 -0.14
CA TYR A 74 11.36 -13.07 0.39
C TYR A 74 11.42 -11.72 1.08
N VAL A 75 11.81 -11.71 2.36
CA VAL A 75 11.94 -10.50 3.17
C VAL A 75 13.40 -10.33 3.56
N SER A 76 14.00 -9.19 3.19
CA SER A 76 15.31 -8.75 3.66
C SER A 76 15.10 -7.64 4.69
N TYR A 77 15.33 -7.98 5.97
CA TYR A 77 15.15 -7.06 7.09
C TYR A 77 15.97 -7.49 8.29
N GLY A 78 16.63 -6.54 8.95
CA GLY A 78 17.62 -6.81 10.01
C GLY A 78 17.04 -7.38 11.31
N GLU A 79 15.70 -7.31 11.54
CA GLU A 79 15.11 -7.72 12.81
C GLU A 79 13.90 -8.64 12.66
N THR A 80 14.06 -9.88 13.11
CA THR A 80 13.02 -10.92 13.00
C THR A 80 11.83 -10.69 13.92
N ARG A 81 11.98 -9.92 15.03
CA ARG A 81 10.88 -9.62 15.97
C ARG A 81 9.70 -8.91 15.30
N HIS A 82 9.92 -8.17 14.22
CA HIS A 82 8.89 -7.44 13.48
C HIS A 82 8.32 -8.20 12.28
N LEU A 83 8.79 -9.43 12.04
CA LEU A 83 8.36 -10.24 10.90
C LEU A 83 6.84 -10.44 10.84
N GLY A 84 6.19 -10.61 12.00
CA GLY A 84 4.73 -10.71 12.08
C GLY A 84 4.03 -9.48 11.50
N ARG A 85 4.51 -8.27 11.82
CA ARG A 85 3.95 -7.01 11.27
C ARG A 85 4.19 -6.88 9.77
N ILE A 86 5.36 -7.31 9.29
CA ILE A 86 5.69 -7.32 7.85
C ILE A 86 4.73 -8.25 7.11
N ILE A 87 4.53 -9.47 7.63
CA ILE A 87 3.62 -10.46 7.05
C ILE A 87 2.18 -9.92 6.98
N GLU A 88 1.70 -9.30 8.07
CA GLU A 88 0.36 -8.74 8.11
C GLU A 88 0.17 -7.61 7.09
N ARG A 89 1.15 -6.73 6.94
CA ARG A 89 1.11 -5.67 5.92
C ARG A 89 1.13 -6.24 4.50
N ILE A 90 1.90 -7.29 4.23
CA ILE A 90 1.92 -7.96 2.92
C ILE A 90 0.56 -8.61 2.65
N ARG A 91 -0.05 -9.25 3.66
CA ARG A 91 -1.39 -9.84 3.55
C ARG A 91 -2.46 -8.79 3.23
N ALA A 92 -2.40 -7.65 3.92
CA ALA A 92 -3.32 -6.53 3.68
C ALA A 92 -3.09 -5.93 2.29
N LEU A 93 -1.83 -5.72 1.87
CA LEU A 93 -1.49 -5.16 0.56
C LEU A 93 -2.11 -5.94 -0.61
N PHE A 94 -2.09 -7.28 -0.54
CA PHE A 94 -2.62 -8.15 -1.58
C PHE A 94 -4.03 -8.67 -1.28
N ASP A 95 -4.63 -8.23 -0.16
CA ASP A 95 -5.96 -8.67 0.27
C ASP A 95 -6.11 -10.21 0.26
N VAL A 96 -5.10 -10.93 0.75
CA VAL A 96 -5.06 -12.41 0.68
C VAL A 96 -6.09 -13.07 1.61
N ARG A 97 -6.68 -12.33 2.55
CA ARG A 97 -7.69 -12.82 3.48
C ARG A 97 -9.09 -12.84 2.90
N ALA A 98 -9.34 -12.08 1.83
CA ALA A 98 -10.64 -12.05 1.19
C ALA A 98 -11.06 -13.45 0.73
N ASP A 99 -12.33 -13.79 0.98
CA ASP A 99 -13.00 -14.92 0.38
C ASP A 99 -13.68 -14.47 -0.92
N SER A 100 -12.85 -14.33 -1.97
CA SER A 100 -13.32 -13.80 -3.24
C SER A 100 -14.37 -14.68 -3.90
N ALA A 101 -14.35 -16.00 -3.65
CA ALA A 101 -15.40 -16.90 -4.15
C ALA A 101 -16.77 -16.54 -3.54
N GLN A 102 -16.83 -16.33 -2.22
CA GLN A 102 -18.06 -15.93 -1.53
C GLN A 102 -18.52 -14.53 -1.95
N ILE A 103 -17.57 -13.60 -2.14
CA ILE A 103 -17.88 -12.24 -2.61
C ILE A 103 -18.46 -12.30 -4.02
N ASP A 104 -17.83 -13.02 -4.93
CA ASP A 104 -18.29 -13.20 -6.30
C ASP A 104 -19.67 -13.85 -6.34
N GLU A 105 -19.89 -14.92 -5.56
CA GLU A 105 -21.20 -15.60 -5.45
C GLU A 105 -22.32 -14.66 -4.97
N PHE A 106 -22.02 -13.76 -4.04
CA PHE A 106 -22.97 -12.75 -3.58
C PHE A 106 -23.25 -11.70 -4.64
N LEU A 107 -22.20 -11.12 -5.24
CA LEU A 107 -22.32 -10.01 -6.20
C LEU A 107 -22.98 -10.44 -7.53
N VAL A 108 -22.82 -11.69 -7.96
CA VAL A 108 -23.46 -12.16 -9.20
C VAL A 108 -24.98 -12.28 -9.11
N GLN A 109 -25.56 -12.16 -7.93
CA GLN A 109 -27.03 -12.13 -7.73
C GLN A 109 -27.62 -10.81 -8.22
N ASP A 110 -26.86 -9.74 -8.24
CA ASP A 110 -27.27 -8.48 -8.85
C ASP A 110 -27.09 -8.53 -10.37
N SER A 111 -28.17 -8.28 -11.12
CA SER A 111 -28.17 -8.36 -12.58
C SER A 111 -27.26 -7.34 -13.28
N GLN A 112 -26.95 -6.22 -12.62
CA GLN A 112 -26.05 -5.18 -13.16
C GLN A 112 -24.58 -5.54 -12.90
N LEU A 113 -24.27 -6.16 -11.75
CA LEU A 113 -22.91 -6.54 -11.36
C LEU A 113 -22.49 -7.88 -11.97
N ALA A 114 -23.42 -8.80 -12.16
CA ALA A 114 -23.16 -10.16 -12.65
C ALA A 114 -22.26 -10.23 -13.91
N PRO A 115 -22.44 -9.41 -14.96
CA PRO A 115 -21.57 -9.45 -16.13
C PRO A 115 -20.12 -9.11 -15.80
N MET A 116 -19.89 -8.15 -14.90
CA MET A 116 -18.54 -7.71 -14.49
C MET A 116 -17.86 -8.76 -13.63
N VAL A 117 -18.60 -9.32 -12.65
CA VAL A 117 -18.07 -10.38 -11.77
C VAL A 117 -17.66 -11.61 -12.59
N ARG A 118 -18.51 -12.06 -13.53
CA ARG A 118 -18.17 -13.19 -14.42
C ARG A 118 -16.96 -12.91 -15.31
N ARG A 119 -16.74 -11.66 -15.68
CA ARG A 119 -15.60 -11.25 -16.51
C ARG A 119 -14.29 -11.18 -15.71
N PHE A 120 -14.37 -10.82 -14.42
CA PHE A 120 -13.22 -10.58 -13.56
C PHE A 120 -13.37 -11.33 -12.21
N PRO A 121 -13.38 -12.68 -12.25
CA PRO A 121 -13.58 -13.47 -11.03
C PRO A 121 -12.37 -13.31 -10.11
N GLY A 122 -12.63 -13.16 -8.83
CA GLY A 122 -11.58 -13.03 -7.82
C GLY A 122 -10.90 -11.66 -7.78
N LEU A 123 -11.58 -10.62 -8.27
CA LEU A 123 -11.12 -9.24 -8.13
C LEU A 123 -11.01 -8.88 -6.64
N ARG A 124 -9.90 -8.26 -6.24
CA ARG A 124 -9.64 -7.86 -4.85
C ARG A 124 -9.37 -6.37 -4.76
N VAL A 125 -9.55 -5.81 -3.57
CA VAL A 125 -9.20 -4.42 -3.29
C VAL A 125 -7.75 -4.36 -2.82
N PRO A 126 -6.80 -3.83 -3.64
CA PRO A 126 -5.42 -3.71 -3.20
C PRO A 126 -5.32 -2.80 -1.98
N GLY A 127 -4.76 -3.30 -0.89
CA GLY A 127 -4.46 -2.52 0.29
C GLY A 127 -3.28 -1.57 0.07
N CYS A 128 -2.56 -1.24 1.14
CA CYS A 128 -1.35 -0.43 1.07
C CYS A 128 -0.28 -0.96 2.04
N TRP A 129 0.97 -0.60 1.80
CA TRP A 129 2.05 -0.89 2.74
C TRP A 129 2.02 0.05 3.95
N SER A 130 1.80 1.33 3.70
CA SER A 130 1.78 2.40 4.70
C SER A 130 0.56 3.29 4.48
N GLY A 131 -0.22 3.49 5.53
CA GLY A 131 -1.35 4.41 5.49
C GLY A 131 -0.93 5.85 5.22
N PHE A 132 0.22 6.28 5.75
CA PHE A 132 0.78 7.61 5.46
C PHE A 132 1.13 7.77 3.97
N GLU A 133 1.86 6.81 3.40
CA GLU A 133 2.17 6.82 1.97
C GLU A 133 0.88 6.88 1.13
N LEU A 134 -0.13 6.08 1.49
CA LEU A 134 -1.42 6.10 0.80
C LEU A 134 -2.11 7.47 0.91
N ALA A 135 -2.08 8.11 2.08
CA ALA A 135 -2.65 9.45 2.27
C ALA A 135 -1.94 10.49 1.40
N VAL A 136 -0.60 10.47 1.33
CA VAL A 136 0.17 11.34 0.43
C VAL A 136 -0.21 11.09 -1.03
N ARG A 137 -0.29 9.82 -1.46
CA ARG A 137 -0.73 9.46 -2.82
C ARG A 137 -2.14 9.96 -3.12
N ALA A 138 -3.08 9.80 -2.18
CA ALA A 138 -4.46 10.24 -2.35
C ALA A 138 -4.58 11.77 -2.45
N ILE A 139 -3.85 12.52 -1.61
CA ILE A 139 -3.83 13.99 -1.64
C ILE A 139 -3.20 14.49 -2.94
N LEU A 140 -2.07 13.93 -3.37
CA LEU A 140 -1.42 14.31 -4.62
C LEU A 140 -2.23 13.93 -5.86
N GLY A 141 -3.07 12.88 -5.75
CA GLY A 141 -3.94 12.39 -6.82
C GLY A 141 -5.23 13.16 -7.02
N GLN A 142 -5.57 14.10 -6.14
CA GLN A 142 -6.82 14.88 -6.28
C GLN A 142 -6.83 15.68 -7.60
N GLN A 143 -7.91 15.52 -8.38
CA GLN A 143 -8.16 16.30 -9.62
C GLN A 143 -7.01 16.26 -10.66
N VAL A 144 -6.23 15.18 -10.67
CA VAL A 144 -5.18 14.94 -11.66
C VAL A 144 -5.26 13.49 -12.17
N THR A 145 -4.61 13.21 -13.30
CA THR A 145 -4.51 11.83 -13.78
C THR A 145 -3.64 10.98 -12.85
N VAL A 146 -3.87 9.67 -12.82
CA VAL A 146 -3.03 8.75 -12.03
C VAL A 146 -1.56 8.87 -12.39
N LYS A 147 -1.24 9.03 -13.69
CA LYS A 147 0.14 9.23 -14.16
C LYS A 147 0.77 10.50 -13.58
N ALA A 148 0.04 11.62 -13.55
CA ALA A 148 0.53 12.86 -12.95
C ALA A 148 0.72 12.71 -11.43
N ALA A 149 -0.24 12.06 -10.74
CA ALA A 149 -0.11 11.75 -9.32
C ALA A 149 1.13 10.90 -9.04
N SER A 150 1.35 9.82 -9.78
CA SER A 150 2.53 8.95 -9.63
C SER A 150 3.83 9.72 -9.84
N THR A 151 3.87 10.65 -10.81
CA THR A 151 5.04 11.52 -11.03
C THR A 151 5.32 12.42 -9.81
N LEU A 152 4.29 13.01 -9.21
CA LEU A 152 4.47 13.86 -8.03
C LEU A 152 4.94 13.04 -6.82
N VAL A 153 4.34 11.87 -6.61
CA VAL A 153 4.74 10.95 -5.52
C VAL A 153 6.18 10.47 -5.70
N SER A 154 6.59 10.16 -6.94
CA SER A 154 7.96 9.74 -7.24
C SER A 154 8.97 10.84 -6.91
N ARG A 155 8.68 12.10 -7.26
CA ARG A 155 9.53 13.24 -6.89
C ARG A 155 9.68 13.41 -5.38
N VAL A 156 8.59 13.19 -4.62
CA VAL A 156 8.63 13.24 -3.16
C VAL A 156 9.50 12.11 -2.61
N ALA A 157 9.34 10.89 -3.12
CA ALA A 157 10.13 9.74 -2.69
C ALA A 157 11.62 9.90 -3.03
N GLU A 158 11.95 10.36 -4.24
CA GLU A 158 13.32 10.59 -4.68
C GLU A 158 14.01 11.69 -3.86
N ARG A 159 13.31 12.78 -3.54
CA ARG A 159 13.92 13.93 -2.85
C ARG A 159 14.02 13.74 -1.33
N TYR A 160 13.06 13.05 -0.72
CA TYR A 160 12.94 12.96 0.75
C TYR A 160 13.01 11.53 1.28
N GLY A 161 12.97 10.52 0.42
CA GLY A 161 13.23 9.14 0.78
C GLY A 161 14.69 8.95 1.20
N GLU A 162 14.96 7.90 1.94
CA GLU A 162 16.32 7.52 2.29
C GLU A 162 16.87 6.55 1.26
N ALA A 163 18.13 6.74 0.88
CA ALA A 163 18.82 5.83 -0.02
C ALA A 163 18.78 4.40 0.53
N TYR A 164 18.51 3.46 -0.36
CA TYR A 164 18.42 2.04 -0.06
C TYR A 164 19.33 1.24 -1.01
N GLU A 165 20.19 0.42 -0.44
CA GLU A 165 21.04 -0.52 -1.17
C GLU A 165 20.57 -1.94 -0.86
N GLY A 166 20.11 -2.66 -1.87
CA GLY A 166 19.64 -4.04 -1.78
C GLY A 166 19.93 -4.80 -3.06
N ASP A 167 19.58 -6.08 -3.07
CA ASP A 167 19.84 -7.01 -4.18
C ASP A 167 18.72 -7.03 -5.23
N VAL A 168 17.71 -6.16 -5.08
CA VAL A 168 16.58 -6.07 -6.02
C VAL A 168 16.75 -4.86 -6.91
N GLU A 169 16.89 -5.10 -8.22
CA GLU A 169 16.99 -4.05 -9.21
C GLU A 169 15.77 -3.14 -9.20
N GLY A 170 15.99 -1.82 -9.28
CA GLY A 170 14.94 -0.82 -9.30
C GLY A 170 14.45 -0.37 -7.91
N LEU A 171 15.00 -0.92 -6.81
CA LEU A 171 14.76 -0.45 -5.44
C LEU A 171 15.96 0.37 -4.95
N ASN A 172 15.81 1.70 -4.87
CA ASN A 172 16.92 2.62 -4.62
C ASN A 172 16.72 3.48 -3.37
N TYR A 173 15.49 3.64 -2.91
CA TYR A 173 15.16 4.41 -1.71
C TYR A 173 13.87 3.92 -1.06
N THR A 174 13.68 4.27 0.20
CA THR A 174 12.42 4.05 0.90
C THR A 174 11.50 5.26 0.72
N PHE A 175 10.18 5.08 0.86
CA PHE A 175 9.26 6.21 0.95
C PHE A 175 9.52 7.00 2.24
N PRO A 176 9.49 8.35 2.22
CA PRO A 176 9.77 9.16 3.41
C PRO A 176 8.74 8.90 4.53
N GLU A 177 9.24 8.87 5.77
CA GLU A 177 8.39 8.78 6.96
C GLU A 177 7.72 10.13 7.29
N PRO A 178 6.64 10.15 8.10
CA PRO A 178 5.92 11.38 8.43
C PRO A 178 6.83 12.49 8.94
N ALA A 179 7.70 12.22 9.92
CA ALA A 179 8.61 13.18 10.50
C ALA A 179 9.45 13.93 9.43
N ARG A 180 9.81 13.25 8.35
CA ARG A 180 10.59 13.85 7.25
C ARG A 180 9.75 14.87 6.46
N LEU A 181 8.45 14.58 6.25
CA LEU A 181 7.57 15.47 5.48
C LEU A 181 6.98 16.62 6.30
N VAL A 182 7.03 16.56 7.63
CA VAL A 182 6.70 17.72 8.50
C VAL A 182 7.57 18.94 8.16
N VAL A 183 8.89 18.70 7.96
CA VAL A 183 9.88 19.77 7.74
C VAL A 183 10.32 19.90 6.27
N ALA A 184 9.74 19.12 5.36
CA ALA A 184 10.12 19.10 3.97
C ALA A 184 9.70 20.40 3.25
N ASP A 185 10.61 20.91 2.41
CA ASP A 185 10.27 21.96 1.45
C ASP A 185 9.76 21.30 0.16
N LEU A 186 8.44 21.28 0.01
CA LEU A 186 7.74 20.71 -1.15
C LEU A 186 7.45 21.75 -2.24
N ASP A 187 7.87 23.00 -2.05
CA ASP A 187 7.72 24.06 -3.05
C ASP A 187 8.57 23.75 -4.30
N GLY A 188 8.13 24.21 -5.44
CA GLY A 188 8.82 23.98 -6.71
C GLY A 188 8.74 22.55 -7.27
N MET A 189 8.09 21.61 -6.57
CA MET A 189 7.91 20.23 -7.02
C MET A 189 6.71 20.03 -7.96
N GLY A 190 5.97 21.11 -8.27
CA GLY A 190 4.72 21.05 -9.04
C GLY A 190 3.51 20.66 -8.20
N ILE A 191 3.62 20.76 -6.88
CA ILE A 191 2.56 20.48 -5.91
C ILE A 191 1.89 21.80 -5.52
N VAL A 192 0.56 21.84 -5.60
CA VAL A 192 -0.22 23.04 -5.21
C VAL A 192 -0.18 23.23 -3.70
N GLY A 193 -0.02 24.45 -3.21
CA GLY A 193 0.19 24.78 -1.80
C GLY A 193 -0.85 24.19 -0.83
N VAL A 194 -2.13 24.09 -1.23
CA VAL A 194 -3.15 23.44 -0.38
C VAL A 194 -2.86 21.96 -0.14
N ARG A 195 -2.28 21.25 -1.12
CA ARG A 195 -1.88 19.85 -0.97
C ARG A 195 -0.63 19.71 -0.11
N ILE A 196 0.32 20.64 -0.25
CA ILE A 196 1.50 20.71 0.62
C ILE A 196 1.07 20.85 2.07
N ALA A 197 0.17 21.81 2.35
CA ALA A 197 -0.38 22.02 3.69
C ALA A 197 -1.12 20.78 4.23
N ALA A 198 -1.91 20.11 3.39
CA ALA A 198 -2.62 18.89 3.78
C ALA A 198 -1.65 17.73 4.10
N ILE A 199 -0.62 17.51 3.27
CA ILE A 199 0.39 16.48 3.51
C ILE A 199 1.12 16.75 4.82
N ARG A 200 1.54 17.99 5.06
CA ARG A 200 2.22 18.38 6.30
C ARG A 200 1.31 18.18 7.52
N ALA A 201 0.04 18.56 7.44
CA ALA A 201 -0.92 18.38 8.53
C ALA A 201 -1.18 16.90 8.85
N VAL A 202 -1.29 16.02 7.83
CA VAL A 202 -1.38 14.56 8.03
C VAL A 202 -0.13 14.04 8.72
N ALA A 203 1.06 14.46 8.27
CA ALA A 203 2.33 14.04 8.87
C ALA A 203 2.43 14.47 10.34
N GLU A 204 2.09 15.73 10.64
CA GLU A 204 2.11 16.26 12.01
C GLU A 204 1.14 15.53 12.95
N GLN A 205 -0.08 15.24 12.50
CA GLN A 205 -1.06 14.52 13.33
C GLN A 205 -0.64 13.08 13.60
N LEU A 206 0.00 12.41 12.63
CA LEU A 206 0.59 11.09 12.84
C LEU A 206 1.73 11.11 13.86
N GLU A 207 2.65 12.09 13.75
CA GLU A 207 3.76 12.25 14.71
C GLU A 207 3.28 12.57 16.13
N ARG A 208 2.14 13.26 16.29
CA ARG A 208 1.54 13.53 17.59
C ARG A 208 0.67 12.38 18.12
N GLY A 209 0.43 11.34 17.29
CA GLY A 209 -0.49 10.26 17.66
C GLY A 209 -1.97 10.66 17.68
N GLU A 210 -2.32 11.79 17.07
CA GLU A 210 -3.70 12.30 16.95
C GLU A 210 -4.47 11.61 15.83
N LEU A 211 -3.75 11.05 14.86
CA LEU A 211 -4.25 10.27 13.74
C LEU A 211 -3.50 8.94 13.68
N ASP A 212 -4.24 7.85 13.40
CA ASP A 212 -3.65 6.54 13.16
C ASP A 212 -4.23 5.96 11.87
N ILE A 213 -3.37 5.69 10.88
CA ILE A 213 -3.77 5.15 9.58
C ILE A 213 -3.29 3.70 9.47
N GLY A 214 -4.14 2.77 9.87
CA GLY A 214 -3.87 1.33 9.75
C GLY A 214 -3.26 0.68 10.99
N GLY A 215 -3.30 1.36 12.16
CA GLY A 215 -2.78 0.83 13.42
C GLY A 215 -3.84 0.37 14.42
N GLY A 216 -5.07 0.84 14.32
CA GLY A 216 -6.11 0.46 15.28
C GLY A 216 -7.31 1.40 15.35
N MET A 217 -7.25 2.56 14.67
CA MET A 217 -8.40 3.46 14.58
C MET A 217 -9.44 2.85 13.62
N ASP A 218 -10.69 2.78 14.05
CA ASP A 218 -11.79 2.36 13.19
C ASP A 218 -12.19 3.47 12.20
N THR A 219 -12.95 3.10 11.16
CA THR A 219 -13.37 4.04 10.11
C THR A 219 -14.29 5.13 10.63
N GLU A 220 -15.17 4.82 11.60
CA GLU A 220 -16.12 5.77 12.18
C GLU A 220 -15.39 6.91 12.92
N THR A 221 -14.25 6.60 13.53
CA THR A 221 -13.37 7.58 14.18
C THR A 221 -12.41 8.24 13.20
N PHE A 222 -11.82 7.46 12.28
CA PHE A 222 -10.82 7.91 11.33
C PHE A 222 -11.36 8.92 10.32
N VAL A 223 -12.49 8.62 9.66
CA VAL A 223 -13.02 9.47 8.60
C VAL A 223 -13.35 10.89 9.10
N PRO A 224 -14.06 11.09 10.22
CA PRO A 224 -14.24 12.42 10.78
C PRO A 224 -12.94 13.12 11.21
N ALA A 225 -11.96 12.36 11.71
CA ALA A 225 -10.69 12.92 12.15
C ALA A 225 -9.88 13.49 10.97
N ILE A 226 -9.64 12.70 9.94
CA ILE A 226 -8.82 13.12 8.79
C ILE A 226 -9.50 14.24 7.97
N ARG A 227 -10.83 14.29 7.94
CA ARG A 227 -11.60 15.35 7.26
C ARG A 227 -11.47 16.72 7.89
N LYS A 228 -11.04 16.83 9.14
CA LYS A 228 -10.70 18.13 9.77
C LYS A 228 -9.49 18.78 9.12
N ILE A 229 -8.66 18.02 8.41
CA ILE A 229 -7.50 18.55 7.68
C ILE A 229 -7.98 19.26 6.42
N LYS A 230 -7.69 20.55 6.32
CA LYS A 230 -8.04 21.34 5.14
C LYS A 230 -7.39 20.74 3.88
N GLY A 231 -8.21 20.45 2.87
CA GLY A 231 -7.76 19.80 1.64
C GLY A 231 -7.98 18.28 1.61
N VAL A 232 -8.49 17.68 2.69
CA VAL A 232 -8.92 16.29 2.72
C VAL A 232 -10.45 16.24 2.72
N GLY A 233 -11.04 15.86 1.58
CA GLY A 233 -12.48 15.70 1.41
C GLY A 233 -12.96 14.29 1.73
N GLU A 234 -14.30 14.08 1.65
CA GLU A 234 -14.96 12.79 1.89
C GLU A 234 -14.34 11.67 1.04
N TRP A 235 -14.24 11.89 -0.27
CA TRP A 235 -13.69 10.92 -1.19
C TRP A 235 -12.30 10.44 -0.75
N THR A 236 -11.40 11.38 -0.40
CA THR A 236 -10.03 11.05 0.03
C THR A 236 -10.03 10.25 1.34
N ALA A 237 -10.87 10.63 2.30
CA ALA A 237 -11.01 9.93 3.57
C ALA A 237 -11.52 8.49 3.38
N GLN A 238 -12.58 8.30 2.59
CA GLN A 238 -13.14 7.00 2.26
C GLN A 238 -12.15 6.11 1.48
N TYR A 239 -11.41 6.69 0.53
CA TYR A 239 -10.39 5.96 -0.22
C TYR A 239 -9.27 5.43 0.69
N ILE A 240 -8.85 6.23 1.67
CA ILE A 240 -7.85 5.81 2.66
C ILE A 240 -8.44 4.72 3.58
N ALA A 241 -9.68 4.90 4.05
CA ALA A 241 -10.36 3.90 4.88
C ALA A 241 -10.50 2.56 4.17
N MET A 242 -10.95 2.55 2.91
CA MET A 242 -11.08 1.35 2.10
C MET A 242 -9.76 0.58 1.99
N ARG A 243 -8.65 1.27 1.75
CA ARG A 243 -7.38 0.61 1.42
C ARG A 243 -6.40 0.46 2.59
N ALA A 244 -6.38 1.38 3.53
CA ALA A 244 -5.47 1.32 4.68
C ALA A 244 -6.10 0.64 5.89
N LEU A 245 -7.40 0.85 6.12
CA LEU A 245 -8.14 0.24 7.21
C LEU A 245 -8.83 -1.07 6.78
N SER A 246 -8.82 -1.37 5.46
CA SER A 246 -9.50 -2.54 4.87
C SER A 246 -11.00 -2.58 5.22
N ASP A 247 -11.63 -1.41 5.31
CA ASP A 247 -13.05 -1.32 5.61
C ASP A 247 -13.88 -1.68 4.37
N PRO A 248 -14.67 -2.77 4.42
CA PRO A 248 -15.49 -3.20 3.29
C PRO A 248 -16.67 -2.27 3.00
N ASN A 249 -17.04 -1.39 3.94
CA ASN A 249 -18.13 -0.44 3.80
C ASN A 249 -17.66 0.94 3.33
N ALA A 250 -16.34 1.19 3.31
CA ALA A 250 -15.80 2.44 2.80
C ALA A 250 -15.96 2.50 1.27
N PHE A 251 -16.61 3.54 0.79
CA PHE A 251 -16.88 3.75 -0.63
C PHE A 251 -16.53 5.21 -1.02
N PRO A 252 -15.42 5.42 -1.77
CA PRO A 252 -14.97 6.74 -2.20
C PRO A 252 -15.76 7.33 -3.36
#